data_609f37579cb7572bbb9a47026fc6bce0
#
_entry.id   609f37579cb7572bbb9a47026fc6bce0
#
_cell.length_a   1.000
_cell.length_b   1.000
_cell.length_c   1.000
_cell.angle_alpha   90.00
_cell.angle_beta   90.00
_cell.angle_gamma   90.00
#
_symmetry.space_group_name_H-M   'P 1'
#
loop_
_entity.id
_entity.type
_entity.pdbx_description
1 polymer ?
#
loop_
_entity_poly.entity_id
_entity_poly.type
_entity_poly.pdbx_seq_one_letter_code
_entity_poly.pdbx_strand_id
1 'polypeptide(L)'
;MDGLKTARSAQGRAAREKGKRGEREVAQRFKDAGFKDARRTAQYCGKTGDAADVTGVPGLHLEVKRVEREAVRKWVAQAIRDAEAAGKGDIPVVAHRKSGDEWLVTLRLEDFLEIMKGANNE
;
A
#
# COMPACT_ATOMS: atom_id res chain seq x y z
N MET A 1 -3.26 32.91 -14.74
CA MET A 1 -2.80 32.51 -13.39
C MET A 1 -3.77 31.61 -12.68
N ASP A 2 -5.04 31.98 -12.65
CA ASP A 2 -6.07 31.17 -12.01
C ASP A 2 -6.27 29.82 -12.69
N GLY A 3 -6.15 29.76 -14.02
CA GLY A 3 -6.25 28.51 -14.77
C GLY A 3 -5.17 27.50 -14.44
N LEU A 4 -3.96 27.97 -14.10
CA LEU A 4 -2.86 27.08 -13.72
C LEU A 4 -3.09 26.43 -12.36
N LYS A 5 -3.61 27.20 -11.39
CA LYS A 5 -3.97 26.65 -10.07
C LYS A 5 -5.08 25.62 -10.19
N THR A 6 -6.09 25.92 -11.02
CA THR A 6 -7.22 25.00 -11.25
C THR A 6 -6.73 23.68 -11.86
N ALA A 7 -5.83 23.73 -12.85
CA ALA A 7 -5.27 22.55 -13.48
C ALA A 7 -4.48 21.70 -12.49
N ARG A 8 -3.65 22.30 -11.64
CA ARG A 8 -2.90 21.59 -10.61
C ARG A 8 -3.82 20.93 -9.60
N SER A 9 -4.89 21.63 -9.18
CA SER A 9 -5.88 21.07 -8.26
C SER A 9 -6.60 19.88 -8.87
N ALA A 10 -6.96 19.96 -10.15
CA ALA A 10 -7.60 18.87 -10.87
C ALA A 10 -6.68 17.64 -10.97
N GLN A 11 -5.39 17.86 -11.27
CA GLN A 11 -4.40 16.79 -11.33
C GLN A 11 -4.20 16.15 -9.95
N GLY A 12 -4.16 16.97 -8.89
CA GLY A 12 -4.04 16.48 -7.52
C GLY A 12 -5.23 15.62 -7.11
N ARG A 13 -6.44 16.05 -7.46
CA ARG A 13 -7.65 15.26 -7.18
C ARG A 13 -7.64 13.94 -7.94
N ALA A 14 -7.26 13.96 -9.22
CA ALA A 14 -7.18 12.77 -10.04
C ALA A 14 -6.16 11.77 -9.48
N ALA A 15 -5.00 12.27 -9.04
CA ALA A 15 -3.98 11.42 -8.43
C ALA A 15 -4.46 10.79 -7.13
N ARG A 16 -5.17 11.55 -6.28
CA ARG A 16 -5.72 11.02 -5.03
C ARG A 16 -6.78 9.96 -5.29
N GLU A 17 -7.67 10.20 -6.25
CA GLU A 17 -8.70 9.20 -6.61
C GLU A 17 -8.08 7.93 -7.19
N LYS A 18 -7.05 8.06 -8.00
CA LYS A 18 -6.29 6.93 -8.52
C LYS A 18 -5.67 6.11 -7.39
N GLY A 19 -5.08 6.79 -6.39
CA GLY A 19 -4.53 6.16 -5.22
C GLY A 19 -5.58 5.40 -4.42
N LYS A 20 -6.74 6.02 -4.18
CA LYS A 20 -7.85 5.37 -3.47
C LYS A 20 -8.37 4.15 -4.22
N ARG A 21 -8.50 4.24 -5.54
CA ARG A 21 -8.91 3.08 -6.35
C ARG A 21 -7.92 1.94 -6.22
N GLY A 22 -6.62 2.26 -6.26
CA GLY A 22 -5.57 1.26 -6.07
C GLY A 22 -5.68 0.56 -4.73
N GLU A 23 -5.88 1.33 -3.66
CA GLU A 23 -6.05 0.78 -2.31
C GLU A 23 -7.26 -0.16 -2.24
N ARG A 24 -8.38 0.23 -2.86
CA ARG A 24 -9.59 -0.60 -2.91
C ARG A 24 -9.36 -1.88 -3.72
N GLU A 25 -8.66 -1.78 -4.84
CA GLU A 25 -8.33 -2.95 -5.67
C GLU A 25 -7.49 -3.96 -4.88
N VAL A 26 -6.46 -3.49 -4.18
CA VAL A 26 -5.60 -4.36 -3.38
C VAL A 26 -6.39 -5.00 -2.24
N ALA A 27 -7.19 -4.20 -1.52
CA ALA A 27 -8.02 -4.73 -0.44
C ALA A 27 -8.97 -5.81 -0.96
N GLN A 28 -9.58 -5.60 -2.15
CA GLN A 28 -10.48 -6.58 -2.74
C GLN A 28 -9.75 -7.87 -3.13
N ARG A 29 -8.52 -7.76 -3.65
CA ARG A 29 -7.71 -8.94 -3.97
C ARG A 29 -7.44 -9.79 -2.75
N PHE A 30 -7.13 -9.15 -1.61
CA PHE A 30 -6.93 -9.87 -0.36
C PHE A 30 -8.22 -10.51 0.14
N LYS A 31 -9.35 -9.82 0.03
CA LYS A 31 -10.65 -10.40 0.39
C LYS A 31 -10.94 -11.65 -0.45
N ASP A 32 -10.73 -11.56 -1.75
CA ASP A 32 -10.99 -12.67 -2.68
C ASP A 32 -10.09 -13.87 -2.37
N ALA A 33 -8.91 -13.62 -1.80
CA ALA A 33 -7.96 -14.67 -1.40
C ALA A 33 -8.26 -15.24 -0.01
N GLY A 34 -9.30 -14.76 0.67
CA GLY A 34 -9.72 -15.30 1.96
C GLY A 34 -9.47 -14.39 3.17
N PHE A 35 -8.89 -13.21 2.98
CA PHE A 35 -8.65 -12.26 4.07
C PHE A 35 -9.86 -11.35 4.22
N LYS A 36 -10.89 -11.83 4.90
CA LYS A 36 -12.22 -11.21 4.98
C LYS A 36 -12.19 -9.78 5.51
N ASP A 37 -11.25 -9.48 6.40
CA ASP A 37 -11.15 -8.19 7.08
C ASP A 37 -10.31 -7.17 6.33
N ALA A 38 -9.75 -7.53 5.18
CA ALA A 38 -8.94 -6.62 4.39
C ALA A 38 -9.80 -5.44 3.93
N ARG A 39 -9.30 -4.22 4.17
CA ARG A 39 -10.00 -3.01 3.80
C ARG A 39 -9.04 -1.85 3.66
N ARG A 40 -9.46 -0.87 2.88
CA ARG A 40 -8.74 0.38 2.76
C ARG A 40 -8.79 1.11 4.10
N THR A 41 -7.65 1.64 4.57
CA THR A 41 -7.59 2.42 5.79
C THR A 41 -8.31 3.75 5.58
N ALA A 42 -9.19 4.12 6.53
CA ALA A 42 -9.92 5.39 6.46
C ALA A 42 -8.95 6.57 6.50
N GLN A 43 -9.18 7.56 5.65
CA GLN A 43 -8.30 8.71 5.46
C GLN A 43 -8.71 9.96 6.23
N TYR A 44 -9.62 9.84 7.17
CA TYR A 44 -9.99 11.01 7.96
C TYR A 44 -9.42 10.92 9.36
N CYS A 45 -9.72 11.91 10.16
CA CYS A 45 -9.16 12.13 11.48
C CYS A 45 -8.64 10.85 12.12
N GLY A 46 -7.37 10.80 12.40
CA GLY A 46 -6.77 9.69 13.08
C GLY A 46 -5.87 8.81 12.23
N LYS A 47 -5.89 8.93 10.91
CA LYS A 47 -4.85 8.27 10.13
C LYS A 47 -3.57 9.09 10.22
N THR A 48 -2.55 8.51 10.83
CA THR A 48 -1.21 9.09 10.85
C THR A 48 -0.44 8.64 9.63
N GLY A 49 0.68 9.31 9.34
CA GLY A 49 1.51 8.98 8.19
C GLY A 49 2.12 7.58 8.23
N ASP A 50 2.15 6.97 9.41
CA ASP A 50 2.71 5.63 9.64
C ASP A 50 1.66 4.51 9.48
N ALA A 51 0.38 4.85 9.30
CA ALA A 51 -0.66 3.85 9.10
C ALA A 51 -0.55 3.21 7.71
N ALA A 52 -0.77 1.90 7.62
CA ALA A 52 -0.80 1.18 6.35
C ALA A 52 -1.98 1.63 5.49
N ASP A 53 -1.85 1.55 4.18
CA ASP A 53 -2.92 1.90 3.24
C ASP A 53 -4.06 0.88 3.22
N VAL A 54 -3.74 -0.39 3.46
CA VAL A 54 -4.70 -1.49 3.57
C VAL A 54 -4.45 -2.19 4.89
N THR A 55 -5.52 -2.39 5.66
CA THR A 55 -5.49 -3.07 6.95
C THR A 55 -6.30 -4.36 6.88
N GLY A 56 -6.25 -5.16 7.95
CA GLY A 56 -7.02 -6.39 8.05
C GLY A 56 -6.33 -7.60 7.43
N VAL A 57 -5.06 -7.50 7.09
CA VAL A 57 -4.25 -8.64 6.66
C VAL A 57 -3.19 -8.88 7.74
N PRO A 58 -3.38 -9.90 8.60
CA PRO A 58 -2.49 -10.11 9.74
C PRO A 58 -1.03 -10.27 9.33
N GLY A 59 -0.15 -9.60 10.06
CA GLY A 59 1.30 -9.70 9.89
C GLY A 59 1.89 -8.82 8.81
N LEU A 60 1.07 -8.13 8.01
CA LEU A 60 1.56 -7.29 6.92
C LEU A 60 1.22 -5.82 7.15
N HIS A 61 2.20 -4.96 6.85
CA HIS A 61 2.00 -3.52 6.74
C HIS A 61 1.98 -3.21 5.24
N LEU A 62 0.78 -3.02 4.67
CA LEU A 62 0.58 -2.90 3.23
C LEU A 62 0.52 -1.44 2.78
N GLU A 63 1.49 -1.05 1.99
CA GLU A 63 1.49 0.22 1.27
C GLU A 63 1.10 -0.03 -0.18
N VAL A 64 0.32 0.88 -0.76
CA VAL A 64 -0.19 0.72 -2.13
C VAL A 64 0.27 1.89 -2.98
N LYS A 65 0.87 1.59 -4.12
CA LYS A 65 1.34 2.59 -5.09
C LYS A 65 0.72 2.32 -6.46
N ARG A 66 -0.19 3.19 -6.85
CA ARG A 66 -0.86 3.15 -8.15
C ARG A 66 -0.42 4.37 -8.94
N VAL A 67 0.81 4.34 -9.45
CA VAL A 67 1.47 5.48 -10.10
C VAL A 67 2.20 5.01 -11.35
N GLU A 68 2.36 5.90 -12.32
CA GLU A 68 3.01 5.56 -13.59
C GLU A 68 4.53 5.56 -13.52
N ARG A 69 5.12 6.36 -12.62
CA ARG A 69 6.58 6.44 -12.49
C ARG A 69 7.05 5.58 -11.31
N GLU A 70 7.87 4.60 -11.61
CA GLU A 70 8.37 3.69 -10.59
C GLU A 70 9.45 4.33 -9.73
N ALA A 71 9.38 4.07 -8.41
CA ALA A 71 10.36 4.46 -7.42
C ALA A 71 10.41 3.40 -6.31
N VAL A 72 10.56 2.15 -6.71
CA VAL A 72 10.39 0.98 -5.84
C VAL A 72 11.25 1.04 -4.58
N ARG A 73 12.51 1.41 -4.69
CA ARG A 73 13.37 1.49 -3.52
C ARG A 73 12.94 2.55 -2.52
N LYS A 74 12.43 3.69 -3.00
CA LYS A 74 11.86 4.72 -2.12
C LYS A 74 10.61 4.23 -1.44
N TRP A 75 9.75 3.54 -2.17
CA TRP A 75 8.50 2.99 -1.62
C TRP A 75 8.78 1.98 -0.52
N VAL A 76 9.74 1.08 -0.75
CA VAL A 76 10.12 0.08 0.25
C VAL A 76 10.70 0.75 1.49
N ALA A 77 11.59 1.73 1.31
CA ALA A 77 12.16 2.47 2.43
C ALA A 77 11.08 3.18 3.25
N GLN A 78 10.10 3.78 2.60
CA GLN A 78 8.95 4.41 3.27
C GLN A 78 8.14 3.38 4.06
N ALA A 79 7.83 2.26 3.42
CA ALA A 79 7.04 1.20 4.06
C ALA A 79 7.74 0.64 5.30
N ILE A 80 9.07 0.48 5.24
CA ILE A 80 9.87 0.04 6.38
C ILE A 80 9.75 1.04 7.53
N ARG A 81 9.94 2.34 7.24
CA ARG A 81 9.85 3.39 8.27
C ARG A 81 8.46 3.42 8.91
N ASP A 82 7.42 3.35 8.09
CA ASP A 82 6.03 3.42 8.55
C ASP A 82 5.67 2.18 9.40
N ALA A 83 6.12 1.00 8.98
CA ALA A 83 5.90 -0.22 9.75
C ALA A 83 6.60 -0.17 11.11
N GLU A 84 7.83 0.33 11.15
CA GLU A 84 8.58 0.50 12.39
C GLU A 84 7.89 1.50 13.31
N ALA A 85 7.44 2.63 12.76
CA ALA A 85 6.73 3.65 13.52
C ALA A 85 5.41 3.12 14.09
N ALA A 86 4.71 2.26 13.36
CA ALA A 86 3.48 1.63 13.84
C ALA A 86 3.72 0.66 15.00
N GLY A 87 4.93 0.10 15.11
CA GLY A 87 5.35 -0.69 16.27
C GLY A 87 4.66 -2.02 16.46
N LYS A 88 4.05 -2.58 15.43
CA LYS A 88 3.29 -3.84 15.51
C LYS A 88 4.11 -5.08 15.12
N GLY A 89 5.34 -4.88 14.65
CA GLY A 89 6.16 -5.98 14.15
C GLY A 89 5.70 -6.52 12.80
N ASP A 90 4.83 -5.81 12.10
CA ASP A 90 4.32 -6.24 10.80
C ASP A 90 5.40 -6.10 9.71
N ILE A 91 5.34 -7.00 8.74
CA ILE A 91 6.25 -6.99 7.60
C ILE A 91 5.81 -5.93 6.60
N PRO A 92 6.71 -4.97 6.24
CA PRO A 92 6.38 -3.96 5.25
C PRO A 92 6.37 -4.55 3.84
N VAL A 93 5.26 -4.37 3.14
CA VAL A 93 5.05 -4.86 1.77
C VAL A 93 4.48 -3.72 0.94
N VAL A 94 5.03 -3.52 -0.25
CA VAL A 94 4.51 -2.54 -1.19
C VAL A 94 3.80 -3.27 -2.33
N ALA A 95 2.50 -3.05 -2.48
CA ALA A 95 1.74 -3.50 -3.63
C ALA A 95 1.71 -2.34 -4.62
N HIS A 96 2.08 -2.60 -5.87
CA HIS A 96 2.21 -1.52 -6.84
C HIS A 96 1.86 -1.97 -8.25
N ARG A 97 1.38 -1.03 -9.05
CA ARG A 97 1.20 -1.24 -10.49
C ARG A 97 1.13 0.09 -11.23
N LYS A 98 1.43 0.04 -12.51
CA LYS A 98 1.15 1.12 -13.46
C LYS A 98 -0.17 0.80 -14.18
N SER A 99 -0.74 1.80 -14.86
CA SER A 99 -1.95 1.59 -15.66
C SER A 99 -1.72 0.49 -16.70
N GLY A 100 -2.66 -0.47 -16.76
CA GLY A 100 -2.58 -1.58 -17.70
C GLY A 100 -1.71 -2.75 -17.26
N ASP A 101 -0.94 -2.60 -16.19
CA ASP A 101 -0.07 -3.67 -15.68
C ASP A 101 -0.76 -4.46 -14.57
N GLU A 102 -0.23 -5.63 -14.31
CA GLU A 102 -0.69 -6.43 -13.17
C GLU A 102 -0.13 -5.91 -11.85
N TRP A 103 -0.76 -6.26 -10.75
CA TRP A 103 -0.27 -5.93 -9.43
C TRP A 103 0.95 -6.77 -9.08
N LEU A 104 2.00 -6.10 -8.58
CA LEU A 104 3.20 -6.73 -8.05
C LEU A 104 3.32 -6.40 -6.57
N VAL A 105 4.05 -7.22 -5.83
CA VAL A 105 4.44 -6.87 -4.46
C VAL A 105 5.96 -6.88 -4.37
N THR A 106 6.50 -5.93 -3.61
CA THR A 106 7.92 -5.85 -3.31
C THR A 106 8.12 -5.80 -1.80
N LEU A 107 9.01 -6.62 -1.31
CA LEU A 107 9.39 -6.65 0.10
C LEU A 107 10.86 -7.09 0.19
N ARG A 108 11.44 -6.96 1.39
CA ARG A 108 12.81 -7.42 1.61
C ARG A 108 12.89 -8.93 1.52
N LEU A 109 13.97 -9.45 0.99
CA LEU A 109 14.17 -10.91 0.90
C LEU A 109 14.05 -11.59 2.27
N GLU A 110 14.63 -10.98 3.30
CA GLU A 110 14.59 -11.56 4.65
C GLU A 110 13.16 -11.65 5.18
N ASP A 111 12.32 -10.66 4.88
CA ASP A 111 10.91 -10.69 5.26
C ASP A 111 10.14 -11.78 4.49
N PHE A 112 10.44 -11.92 3.20
CA PHE A 112 9.85 -12.98 2.39
C PHE A 112 10.23 -14.37 2.95
N LEU A 113 11.49 -14.54 3.35
CA LEU A 113 11.94 -15.79 3.95
C LEU A 113 11.21 -16.08 5.25
N GLU A 114 10.91 -15.08 6.06
CA GLU A 114 10.11 -15.25 7.27
C GLU A 114 8.70 -15.73 6.95
N ILE A 115 8.08 -15.18 5.92
CA ILE A 115 6.76 -15.64 5.45
C ILE A 115 6.84 -17.11 5.03
N MET A 116 7.87 -17.48 4.28
CA MET A 116 8.04 -18.83 3.78
C MET A 116 8.28 -19.83 4.91
N LYS A 117 9.02 -19.45 5.94
CA LYS A 117 9.22 -20.28 7.13
C LYS A 117 7.90 -20.56 7.85
N GLY A 118 7.07 -19.53 7.99
CA GLY A 118 5.75 -19.68 8.59
C GLY A 118 4.87 -20.66 7.81
N ALA A 119 4.87 -20.56 6.48
CA ALA A 119 4.10 -21.45 5.62
C ALA A 119 4.59 -22.91 5.73
N ASN A 120 5.90 -23.12 5.88
CA ASN A 120 6.48 -24.47 5.98
C ASN A 120 6.26 -25.12 7.36
N ASN A 121 5.93 -24.34 8.38
CA ASN A 121 5.72 -24.85 9.74
C ASN A 121 4.27 -25.23 10.03
N GLU A 122 3.40 -25.06 9.05
CA GLU A 122 2.01 -25.51 9.13
C GLU A 122 1.83 -26.90 8.46
#